data_f7e18e98238a74a0b4d1c63f4895b017
#
_entry.id   f7e18e98238a74a0b4d1c63f4895b017
#
_cell.length_a   1.000
_cell.length_b   1.000
_cell.length_c   1.000
_cell.angle_alpha   90.00
_cell.angle_beta   90.00
_cell.angle_gamma   90.00
#
_symmetry.space_group_name_H-M   'P 1'
#
loop_
_entity.id
_entity.type
_entity.pdbx_description
1 polymer ?
#
loop_
_entity_poly.entity_id
_entity_poly.type
_entity_poly.pdbx_seq_one_letter_code
_entity_poly.pdbx_strand_id
1 'polypeptide(L)'
;MSARRSVARPVPEFVDPSAFTPHFCWKSPAKARGDSKRRKAEAQNHRDDGREELFCEGVSLTGVAETYGTPTYLYSGAAITGAYRELHGGLRGVPHTLCFAVKSNGNLAILNRLAKLGSGFDIVSGGELYRLGQIGVPGERIVFSGVGKTREEIREALQYRAGKRGNPAGILLFNVESEAELEVLLEESSRASRRGIAAPATAIRVNPDVAAGGHPHISTGRHDHKFGLDWADAKRLYLAHKNSKHIRWRGISAHIGSQIVALGPFRDAFARLASYVKELRGAGIGLQYLDIGGGLGTRYTNELVATRANYAAMVARAAKPLGLHVLLEPGRSIVAAAGVLLTRVIYTKTNRKKEFVVVDAAMNDLMRPALYGATHPITRVTRGAGSEHATRVGVRAARVDIVGPVCETGDCFLRDWPLDGPLGEKVRPDEVLAIWTAGAYGMSQTSNYNARCRPAEVLVDSHRTKLIRRRETRKDLLRHDVRG
;
A
#
# COMPACT_ATOMS: atom_id res chain seq x y z
N MET A 1 -33.69 13.72 19.95
CA MET A 1 -32.86 13.06 18.94
C MET A 1 -32.78 13.98 17.71
N SER A 2 -31.73 14.77 17.61
CA SER A 2 -31.51 15.72 16.53
C SER A 2 -30.88 15.00 15.35
N ALA A 3 -31.58 14.89 14.25
CA ALA A 3 -31.07 14.37 12.99
C ALA A 3 -29.96 15.30 12.47
N ARG A 4 -28.70 14.94 12.63
CA ARG A 4 -27.58 15.62 11.97
C ARG A 4 -27.80 15.48 10.47
N ARG A 5 -28.17 16.58 9.80
CA ARG A 5 -28.14 16.69 8.34
C ARG A 5 -26.71 16.35 7.90
N SER A 6 -26.55 15.26 7.15
CA SER A 6 -25.29 14.94 6.49
C SER A 6 -25.01 16.06 5.48
N VAL A 7 -23.98 16.86 5.76
CA VAL A 7 -23.45 17.80 4.78
C VAL A 7 -22.94 16.94 3.61
N ALA A 8 -23.61 17.03 2.47
CA ALA A 8 -23.17 16.37 1.26
C ALA A 8 -21.74 16.83 0.97
N ARG A 9 -20.78 15.92 0.99
CA ARG A 9 -19.41 16.23 0.57
C ARG A 9 -19.47 16.67 -0.89
N PRO A 10 -18.77 17.75 -1.29
CA PRO A 10 -18.70 18.13 -2.69
C PRO A 10 -18.17 16.93 -3.48
N VAL A 11 -18.87 16.56 -4.54
CA VAL A 11 -18.42 15.51 -5.47
C VAL A 11 -17.11 16.01 -6.07
N PRO A 12 -15.99 15.28 -5.91
CA PRO A 12 -14.74 15.71 -6.48
C PRO A 12 -14.87 15.80 -8.00
N GLU A 13 -14.34 16.87 -8.56
CA GLU A 13 -14.24 17.03 -10.01
C GLU A 13 -13.48 15.82 -10.57
N PHE A 14 -14.07 15.16 -11.56
CA PHE A 14 -13.46 13.96 -12.11
C PHE A 14 -12.22 14.29 -12.91
N VAL A 15 -11.10 13.70 -12.52
CA VAL A 15 -9.85 13.71 -13.30
C VAL A 15 -9.57 12.28 -13.75
N ASP A 16 -9.30 12.08 -15.05
CA ASP A 16 -8.95 10.76 -15.58
C ASP A 16 -7.72 10.21 -14.82
N PRO A 17 -7.86 9.09 -14.09
CA PRO A 17 -6.76 8.57 -13.30
C PRO A 17 -5.53 8.18 -14.12
N SER A 18 -5.66 7.91 -15.42
CA SER A 18 -4.54 7.63 -16.30
C SER A 18 -3.58 8.83 -16.42
N ALA A 19 -4.08 10.06 -16.19
CA ALA A 19 -3.27 11.27 -16.22
C ALA A 19 -2.23 11.36 -15.09
N PHE A 20 -2.44 10.63 -13.98
CA PHE A 20 -1.51 10.63 -12.83
C PHE A 20 -1.06 9.22 -12.41
N THR A 21 -1.41 8.20 -13.19
CA THR A 21 -1.00 6.81 -12.97
C THR A 21 -0.07 6.39 -14.12
N PRO A 22 1.23 6.66 -14.02
CA PRO A 22 2.16 6.31 -15.10
C PRO A 22 2.08 4.81 -15.39
N HIS A 23 2.27 4.45 -16.66
CA HIS A 23 2.17 3.09 -17.17
C HIS A 23 0.75 2.56 -17.41
N PHE A 24 -0.30 3.38 -17.16
CA PHE A 24 -1.64 3.13 -17.65
C PHE A 24 -1.99 4.20 -18.69
N CYS A 25 -2.43 3.78 -19.87
CA CYS A 25 -2.72 4.71 -20.96
C CYS A 25 -3.81 4.18 -21.89
N TRP A 26 -4.53 5.11 -22.51
CA TRP A 26 -5.49 4.82 -23.53
C TRP A 26 -4.79 4.66 -24.89
N LYS A 27 -5.14 3.64 -25.64
CA LYS A 27 -4.61 3.37 -26.99
C LYS A 27 -5.73 2.88 -27.91
N SER A 28 -5.66 3.28 -29.20
CA SER A 28 -6.44 2.61 -30.23
C SER A 28 -5.93 1.18 -30.39
N PRO A 29 -6.81 0.16 -30.43
CA PRO A 29 -6.43 -1.22 -30.66
C PRO A 29 -5.62 -1.44 -31.96
N ALA A 30 -5.88 -0.63 -32.97
CA ALA A 30 -5.13 -0.66 -34.24
C ALA A 30 -3.66 -0.24 -34.06
N LYS A 31 -3.38 0.77 -33.22
CA LYS A 31 -2.01 1.22 -32.93
C LYS A 31 -1.24 0.27 -32.00
N ALA A 32 -1.93 -0.46 -31.12
CA ALA A 32 -1.31 -1.41 -30.21
C ALA A 32 -0.80 -2.70 -30.90
N ARG A 33 -1.29 -3.00 -32.10
CA ARG A 33 -0.93 -4.19 -32.88
C ARG A 33 0.28 -4.01 -33.80
N GLY A 34 0.85 -2.78 -33.87
CA GLY A 34 1.83 -2.36 -34.88
C GLY A 34 3.22 -3.02 -34.84
N ASP A 35 3.56 -3.82 -33.83
CA ASP A 35 4.94 -4.31 -33.64
C ASP A 35 5.18 -5.80 -33.92
N SER A 36 4.28 -6.55 -34.54
CA SER A 36 4.59 -7.90 -34.96
C SER A 36 4.07 -8.23 -36.38
N LYS A 37 4.99 -8.47 -37.31
CA LYS A 37 4.74 -8.86 -38.69
C LYS A 37 3.87 -10.14 -38.87
N ARG A 38 3.62 -10.88 -37.80
CA ARG A 38 2.91 -12.18 -37.86
C ARG A 38 1.38 -12.07 -37.71
N ARG A 39 0.84 -10.89 -37.35
CA ARG A 39 -0.61 -10.69 -37.10
C ARG A 39 -1.33 -9.84 -38.14
N LYS A 40 -0.70 -9.55 -39.30
CA LYS A 40 -1.33 -8.77 -40.36
C LYS A 40 -2.49 -9.48 -41.07
N ALA A 41 -2.58 -10.80 -41.00
CA ALA A 41 -3.63 -11.57 -41.66
C ALA A 41 -4.98 -11.59 -40.93
N GLU A 42 -4.97 -11.37 -39.59
CA GLU A 42 -6.22 -11.35 -38.79
C GLU A 42 -6.81 -9.92 -38.66
N ALA A 43 -6.09 -8.91 -39.11
CA ALA A 43 -6.46 -7.49 -38.97
C ALA A 43 -7.47 -7.00 -40.03
N GLN A 44 -7.79 -7.80 -41.06
CA GLN A 44 -8.61 -7.33 -42.19
C GLN A 44 -10.11 -7.25 -41.92
N ASN A 45 -10.63 -7.73 -40.77
CA ASN A 45 -12.07 -7.74 -40.48
C ASN A 45 -12.52 -6.85 -39.29
N HIS A 46 -11.62 -6.11 -38.62
CA HIS A 46 -12.06 -5.11 -37.64
C HIS A 46 -11.93 -3.74 -38.27
N ARG A 47 -13.07 -3.14 -38.65
CA ARG A 47 -13.17 -1.69 -38.88
C ARG A 47 -12.63 -0.98 -37.65
N ASP A 48 -11.73 0.00 -37.86
CA ASP A 48 -11.32 0.93 -36.79
C ASP A 48 -12.59 1.73 -36.43
N ASP A 49 -13.33 1.25 -35.41
CA ASP A 49 -14.55 1.87 -34.93
C ASP A 49 -14.26 3.08 -34.02
N GLY A 50 -13.00 3.53 -34.02
CA GLY A 50 -12.55 4.66 -33.24
C GLY A 50 -12.56 4.42 -31.73
N ARG A 51 -12.69 3.18 -31.26
CA ARG A 51 -12.62 2.86 -29.83
C ARG A 51 -11.19 2.92 -29.32
N GLU A 52 -11.04 3.45 -28.10
CA GLU A 52 -9.81 3.36 -27.32
C GLU A 52 -9.98 2.35 -26.20
N GLU A 53 -8.89 1.68 -25.88
CA GLU A 53 -8.81 0.70 -24.81
C GLU A 53 -7.73 1.09 -23.81
N LEU A 54 -7.97 0.79 -22.52
CA LEU A 54 -7.01 1.04 -21.47
C LEU A 54 -5.96 -0.07 -21.42
N PHE A 55 -4.69 0.33 -21.46
CA PHE A 55 -3.53 -0.53 -21.35
C PHE A 55 -2.78 -0.28 -20.08
N CYS A 56 -2.24 -1.35 -19.49
CA CYS A 56 -1.19 -1.28 -18.48
C CYS A 56 0.13 -1.65 -19.17
N GLU A 57 1.07 -0.70 -19.25
CA GLU A 57 2.30 -0.84 -20.03
C GLU A 57 1.96 -1.19 -21.50
N GLY A 58 2.23 -2.42 -21.93
CA GLY A 58 1.88 -2.89 -23.28
C GLY A 58 0.73 -3.92 -23.33
N VAL A 59 -0.03 -4.09 -22.24
CA VAL A 59 -1.06 -5.13 -22.11
C VAL A 59 -2.43 -4.48 -21.97
N SER A 60 -3.39 -4.95 -22.79
CA SER A 60 -4.81 -4.58 -22.74
C SER A 60 -5.46 -5.06 -21.44
N LEU A 61 -6.22 -4.19 -20.77
CA LEU A 61 -6.94 -4.56 -19.58
C LEU A 61 -8.14 -5.47 -19.87
N THR A 62 -8.78 -5.31 -21.03
CA THR A 62 -9.83 -6.23 -21.50
C THR A 62 -9.26 -7.63 -21.68
N GLY A 63 -8.11 -7.76 -22.36
CA GLY A 63 -7.45 -9.05 -22.53
C GLY A 63 -7.03 -9.72 -21.21
N VAL A 64 -6.68 -8.93 -20.20
CA VAL A 64 -6.43 -9.45 -18.84
C VAL A 64 -7.72 -9.99 -18.23
N ALA A 65 -8.82 -9.22 -18.31
CA ALA A 65 -10.12 -9.64 -17.77
C ALA A 65 -10.67 -10.90 -18.48
N GLU A 66 -10.43 -11.05 -19.78
CA GLU A 66 -10.80 -12.25 -20.53
C GLU A 66 -9.96 -13.46 -20.14
N THR A 67 -8.65 -13.27 -19.97
CA THR A 67 -7.70 -14.36 -19.67
C THR A 67 -7.82 -14.87 -18.24
N TYR A 68 -7.95 -13.96 -17.26
CA TYR A 68 -7.89 -14.29 -15.84
C TYR A 68 -9.23 -14.18 -15.12
N GLY A 69 -10.27 -13.71 -15.82
CA GLY A 69 -11.58 -13.42 -15.24
C GLY A 69 -11.58 -12.20 -14.33
N THR A 70 -12.75 -11.84 -13.80
CA THR A 70 -12.96 -10.78 -12.83
C THR A 70 -13.60 -11.32 -11.53
N PRO A 71 -13.48 -10.64 -10.38
CA PRO A 71 -12.56 -9.55 -10.12
C PRO A 71 -11.10 -10.00 -10.14
N THR A 72 -10.18 -9.14 -10.61
CA THR A 72 -8.74 -9.45 -10.68
C THR A 72 -7.92 -8.20 -10.40
N TYR A 73 -6.95 -8.31 -9.48
CA TYR A 73 -5.95 -7.26 -9.27
C TYR A 73 -4.90 -7.31 -10.37
N LEU A 74 -4.60 -6.16 -10.95
CA LEU A 74 -3.54 -5.99 -11.95
C LEU A 74 -2.53 -4.97 -11.44
N TYR A 75 -1.24 -5.28 -11.54
CA TYR A 75 -0.15 -4.40 -11.12
C TYR A 75 0.83 -4.15 -12.26
N SER A 76 1.30 -2.90 -12.40
CA SER A 76 2.42 -2.53 -13.27
C SER A 76 3.74 -2.74 -12.56
N GLY A 77 4.59 -3.60 -13.08
CA GLY A 77 5.95 -3.82 -12.57
C GLY A 77 6.85 -2.61 -12.78
N ALA A 78 6.68 -1.89 -13.90
CA ALA A 78 7.41 -0.66 -14.17
C ALA A 78 7.04 0.46 -13.20
N ALA A 79 5.75 0.62 -12.86
CA ALA A 79 5.30 1.62 -11.87
C ALA A 79 5.89 1.35 -10.48
N ILE A 80 5.88 0.10 -10.01
CA ILE A 80 6.48 -0.30 -8.73
C ILE A 80 7.98 0.03 -8.72
N THR A 81 8.69 -0.38 -9.79
CA THR A 81 10.13 -0.16 -9.92
C THR A 81 10.47 1.33 -9.97
N GLY A 82 9.70 2.11 -10.75
CA GLY A 82 9.86 3.56 -10.90
C GLY A 82 9.68 4.29 -9.57
N ALA A 83 8.61 3.99 -8.84
CA ALA A 83 8.31 4.59 -7.53
C ALA A 83 9.42 4.31 -6.49
N TYR A 84 9.93 3.08 -6.45
CA TYR A 84 11.06 2.72 -5.59
C TYR A 84 12.32 3.51 -5.95
N ARG A 85 12.68 3.54 -7.24
CA ARG A 85 13.87 4.24 -7.74
C ARG A 85 13.81 5.75 -7.53
N GLU A 86 12.64 6.35 -7.68
CA GLU A 86 12.41 7.78 -7.43
C GLU A 86 12.71 8.16 -5.97
N LEU A 87 12.17 7.39 -5.01
CA LEU A 87 12.46 7.59 -3.59
C LEU A 87 13.94 7.37 -3.27
N HIS A 88 14.50 6.25 -3.73
CA HIS A 88 15.90 5.91 -3.51
C HIS A 88 16.85 6.96 -4.12
N GLY A 89 16.56 7.39 -5.35
CA GLY A 89 17.36 8.40 -6.03
C GLY A 89 17.34 9.77 -5.36
N GLY A 90 16.19 10.16 -4.78
CA GLY A 90 16.05 11.44 -4.08
C GLY A 90 16.78 11.51 -2.73
N LEU A 91 17.21 10.37 -2.18
CA LEU A 91 17.96 10.25 -0.93
C LEU A 91 19.48 10.14 -1.14
N ARG A 92 19.97 10.36 -2.36
CA ARG A 92 21.43 10.34 -2.65
C ARG A 92 22.19 11.30 -1.73
N GLY A 93 23.33 10.84 -1.23
CA GLY A 93 24.17 11.62 -0.31
C GLY A 93 23.80 11.50 1.18
N VAL A 94 22.78 10.70 1.51
CA VAL A 94 22.45 10.31 2.88
C VAL A 94 22.42 8.78 2.95
N PRO A 95 23.14 8.13 3.89
CA PRO A 95 23.03 6.69 4.11
C PRO A 95 21.57 6.33 4.42
N HIS A 96 20.97 5.43 3.63
CA HIS A 96 19.56 5.10 3.81
C HIS A 96 19.21 3.68 3.34
N THR A 97 18.11 3.17 3.85
CA THR A 97 17.43 1.96 3.36
C THR A 97 15.93 2.22 3.26
N LEU A 98 15.35 1.92 2.11
CA LEU A 98 13.90 1.88 1.97
C LEU A 98 13.42 0.50 2.42
N CYS A 99 12.73 0.44 3.55
CA CYS A 99 12.10 -0.76 4.12
C CYS A 99 10.65 -0.83 3.66
N PHE A 100 10.37 -1.52 2.55
CA PHE A 100 9.01 -1.61 2.04
C PHE A 100 8.05 -2.19 3.09
N ALA A 101 6.96 -1.47 3.40
CA ALA A 101 5.96 -1.91 4.35
C ALA A 101 5.12 -3.06 3.78
N VAL A 102 5.39 -4.30 4.22
CA VAL A 102 4.79 -5.55 3.70
C VAL A 102 3.28 -5.54 3.82
N LYS A 103 2.75 -4.95 4.91
CA LYS A 103 1.31 -4.76 5.16
C LYS A 103 0.55 -4.08 4.02
N SER A 104 1.23 -3.28 3.20
CA SER A 104 0.58 -2.60 2.07
C SER A 104 0.29 -3.54 0.90
N ASN A 105 1.19 -4.49 0.64
CA ASN A 105 1.03 -5.56 -0.34
C ASN A 105 2.04 -6.68 -0.08
N GLY A 106 1.56 -7.82 0.42
CA GLY A 106 2.39 -8.96 0.79
C GLY A 106 2.57 -10.02 -0.30
N ASN A 107 2.29 -9.72 -1.57
CA ASN A 107 2.46 -10.70 -2.66
C ASN A 107 3.95 -11.00 -2.89
N LEU A 108 4.31 -12.30 -2.87
CA LEU A 108 5.71 -12.75 -2.97
C LEU A 108 6.42 -12.25 -4.24
N ALA A 109 5.73 -12.12 -5.36
CA ALA A 109 6.34 -11.63 -6.60
C ALA A 109 6.67 -10.13 -6.52
N ILE A 110 5.83 -9.33 -5.86
CA ILE A 110 6.07 -7.91 -5.60
C ILE A 110 7.21 -7.74 -4.60
N LEU A 111 7.18 -8.50 -3.49
CA LEU A 111 8.25 -8.50 -2.49
C LEU A 111 9.61 -8.89 -3.12
N ASN A 112 9.63 -9.95 -3.93
CA ASN A 112 10.85 -10.39 -4.62
C ASN A 112 11.38 -9.36 -5.63
N ARG A 113 10.48 -8.64 -6.33
CA ARG A 113 10.87 -7.52 -7.20
C ARG A 113 11.59 -6.43 -6.40
N LEU A 114 11.02 -6.01 -5.28
CA LEU A 114 11.60 -4.99 -4.41
C LEU A 114 12.91 -5.47 -3.76
N ALA A 115 12.98 -6.73 -3.34
CA ALA A 115 14.21 -7.33 -2.80
C ALA A 115 15.36 -7.29 -3.81
N LYS A 116 15.08 -7.55 -5.09
CA LYS A 116 16.07 -7.44 -6.19
C LYS A 116 16.52 -6.01 -6.47
N LEU A 117 15.70 -5.02 -6.14
CA LEU A 117 16.08 -3.59 -6.22
C LEU A 117 16.91 -3.13 -5.01
N GLY A 118 17.12 -3.99 -4.01
CA GLY A 118 17.88 -3.66 -2.80
C GLY A 118 17.02 -3.19 -1.63
N SER A 119 15.69 -3.30 -1.71
CA SER A 119 14.78 -2.92 -0.62
C SER A 119 15.06 -3.71 0.65
N GLY A 120 15.02 -3.01 1.79
CA GLY A 120 14.66 -3.60 3.07
C GLY A 120 13.15 -3.78 3.17
N PHE A 121 12.67 -4.28 4.33
CA PHE A 121 11.27 -4.54 4.57
C PHE A 121 10.89 -4.17 6.01
N ASP A 122 9.76 -3.49 6.18
CA ASP A 122 9.06 -3.28 7.43
C ASP A 122 7.97 -4.33 7.57
N ILE A 123 8.03 -5.10 8.67
CA ILE A 123 7.06 -6.13 9.02
C ILE A 123 6.34 -5.80 10.33
N VAL A 124 5.14 -6.33 10.49
CA VAL A 124 4.32 -6.15 11.70
C VAL A 124 3.79 -7.47 12.27
N SER A 125 4.23 -8.61 11.73
CA SER A 125 3.84 -9.94 12.21
C SER A 125 4.83 -11.04 11.78
N GLY A 126 4.79 -12.18 12.47
CA GLY A 126 5.52 -13.40 12.08
C GLY A 126 5.09 -13.93 10.71
N GLY A 127 3.83 -13.76 10.33
CA GLY A 127 3.37 -14.12 8.99
C GLY A 127 4.05 -13.32 7.87
N GLU A 128 4.32 -12.04 8.10
CA GLU A 128 5.10 -11.22 7.16
C GLU A 128 6.57 -11.63 7.15
N LEU A 129 7.16 -11.95 8.31
CA LEU A 129 8.51 -12.51 8.43
C LEU A 129 8.64 -13.81 7.62
N TYR A 130 7.68 -14.72 7.80
CA TYR A 130 7.62 -15.98 7.05
C TYR A 130 7.59 -15.77 5.54
N ARG A 131 6.80 -14.78 5.04
CA ARG A 131 6.78 -14.43 3.61
C ARG A 131 8.13 -14.00 3.08
N LEU A 132 8.87 -13.21 3.84
CA LEU A 132 10.22 -12.76 3.46
C LEU A 132 11.21 -13.93 3.45
N GLY A 133 11.07 -14.87 4.36
CA GLY A 133 11.85 -16.12 4.38
C GLY A 133 11.65 -16.96 3.11
N GLN A 134 10.41 -17.03 2.56
CA GLN A 134 10.11 -17.78 1.33
C GLN A 134 10.82 -17.22 0.09
N ILE A 135 11.26 -15.98 0.11
CA ILE A 135 12.01 -15.33 -0.99
C ILE A 135 13.46 -15.05 -0.64
N GLY A 136 13.93 -15.57 0.50
CA GLY A 136 15.34 -15.50 0.92
C GLY A 136 15.83 -14.11 1.29
N VAL A 137 14.97 -13.22 1.79
CA VAL A 137 15.38 -11.89 2.26
C VAL A 137 16.27 -12.05 3.49
N PRO A 138 17.50 -11.51 3.49
CA PRO A 138 18.38 -11.60 4.64
C PRO A 138 17.91 -10.74 5.81
N GLY A 139 18.18 -11.20 7.05
CA GLY A 139 17.67 -10.55 8.26
C GLY A 139 18.12 -9.10 8.42
N GLU A 140 19.32 -8.75 7.97
CA GLU A 140 19.86 -7.39 7.97
C GLU A 140 19.10 -6.39 7.07
N ARG A 141 18.03 -6.83 6.42
CA ARG A 141 17.12 -5.98 5.64
C ARG A 141 15.72 -5.92 6.23
N ILE A 142 15.50 -6.41 7.44
CA ILE A 142 14.16 -6.51 8.04
C ILE A 142 14.09 -5.66 9.31
N VAL A 143 13.11 -4.77 9.36
CA VAL A 143 12.70 -4.01 10.55
C VAL A 143 11.37 -4.57 11.05
N PHE A 144 11.23 -4.78 12.35
CA PHE A 144 10.01 -5.30 12.94
C PHE A 144 9.34 -4.23 13.80
N SER A 145 8.25 -3.66 13.28
CA SER A 145 7.40 -2.67 13.90
C SER A 145 6.08 -3.29 14.40
N GLY A 146 5.19 -2.48 14.99
CA GLY A 146 3.85 -2.93 15.42
C GLY A 146 3.74 -3.18 16.92
N VAL A 147 2.55 -2.88 17.46
CA VAL A 147 2.23 -2.84 18.90
C VAL A 147 1.95 -4.21 19.53
N GLY A 148 1.88 -5.26 18.76
CA GLY A 148 1.39 -6.56 19.22
C GLY A 148 2.32 -7.72 18.86
N LYS A 149 3.65 -7.52 18.90
CA LYS A 149 4.61 -8.62 18.72
C LYS A 149 4.44 -9.63 19.84
N THR A 150 4.13 -10.86 19.50
CA THR A 150 4.05 -11.95 20.48
C THR A 150 5.45 -12.43 20.87
N ARG A 151 5.55 -13.11 21.99
CA ARG A 151 6.79 -13.74 22.45
C ARG A 151 7.38 -14.70 21.41
N GLU A 152 6.54 -15.45 20.73
CA GLU A 152 6.90 -16.39 19.66
C GLU A 152 7.47 -15.65 18.46
N GLU A 153 6.82 -14.59 18.00
CA GLU A 153 7.27 -13.77 16.87
C GLU A 153 8.60 -13.05 17.17
N ILE A 154 8.78 -12.56 18.41
CA ILE A 154 10.06 -12.00 18.86
C ILE A 154 11.16 -13.08 18.79
N ARG A 155 10.87 -14.29 19.28
CA ARG A 155 11.81 -15.41 19.25
C ARG A 155 12.17 -15.82 17.83
N GLU A 156 11.18 -15.91 16.92
CA GLU A 156 11.39 -16.20 15.51
C GLU A 156 12.29 -15.14 14.84
N ALA A 157 12.04 -13.88 15.11
CA ALA A 157 12.82 -12.77 14.56
C ALA A 157 14.28 -12.75 15.08
N LEU A 158 14.50 -13.05 16.38
CA LEU A 158 15.84 -13.21 16.96
C LEU A 158 16.62 -14.36 16.32
N GLN A 159 15.93 -15.44 15.96
CA GLN A 159 16.50 -16.64 15.38
C GLN A 159 16.47 -16.67 13.85
N TYR A 160 15.95 -15.62 13.22
CA TYR A 160 15.77 -15.59 11.79
C TYR A 160 17.09 -15.79 11.03
N ARG A 161 17.07 -16.74 10.11
CA ARG A 161 18.21 -17.10 9.26
C ARG A 161 17.69 -17.36 7.85
N ALA A 162 17.77 -16.39 7.00
CA ALA A 162 17.55 -16.56 5.57
C ALA A 162 18.70 -15.91 4.79
N GLY A 163 18.95 -16.44 3.60
CA GLY A 163 20.07 -16.02 2.78
C GLY A 163 21.38 -16.74 3.09
N LYS A 164 22.40 -16.54 2.23
CA LYS A 164 23.70 -17.24 2.29
C LYS A 164 24.60 -16.81 3.46
N ARG A 165 24.27 -15.69 4.11
CA ARG A 165 25.03 -15.11 5.24
C ARG A 165 24.04 -14.64 6.30
N GLY A 166 23.47 -15.58 7.05
CA GLY A 166 22.53 -15.22 8.13
C GLY A 166 23.16 -14.23 9.12
N ASN A 167 22.42 -13.18 9.46
CA ASN A 167 22.82 -12.25 10.52
C ASN A 167 22.82 -12.98 11.88
N PRO A 168 23.92 -12.98 12.63
CA PRO A 168 23.97 -13.64 13.95
C PRO A 168 23.00 -13.01 14.97
N ALA A 169 22.52 -11.78 14.73
CA ALA A 169 21.55 -11.08 15.58
C ALA A 169 20.09 -11.19 15.07
N GLY A 170 19.79 -12.06 14.10
CA GLY A 170 18.46 -12.20 13.52
C GLY A 170 18.14 -11.09 12.50
N ILE A 171 17.18 -10.23 12.81
CA ILE A 171 16.77 -9.11 11.93
C ILE A 171 17.60 -7.83 12.17
N LEU A 172 17.43 -6.83 11.29
CA LEU A 172 18.14 -5.55 11.34
C LEU A 172 17.81 -4.75 12.61
N LEU A 173 16.52 -4.56 12.91
CA LEU A 173 16.08 -3.67 13.98
C LEU A 173 14.71 -4.09 14.52
N PHE A 174 14.56 -4.09 15.85
CA PHE A 174 13.28 -4.14 16.53
C PHE A 174 12.85 -2.71 16.89
N ASN A 175 11.68 -2.28 16.41
CA ASN A 175 11.02 -1.05 16.85
C ASN A 175 10.05 -1.40 17.98
N VAL A 176 10.48 -1.16 19.23
CA VAL A 176 9.71 -1.43 20.44
C VAL A 176 8.66 -0.34 20.64
N GLU A 177 7.43 -0.73 20.96
CA GLU A 177 6.29 0.19 21.09
C GLU A 177 5.69 0.28 22.49
N SER A 178 6.21 -0.51 23.47
CA SER A 178 5.80 -0.45 24.87
C SER A 178 6.88 -0.99 25.80
N GLU A 179 6.81 -0.61 27.09
CA GLU A 179 7.72 -1.12 28.14
C GLU A 179 7.56 -2.64 28.31
N ALA A 180 6.33 -3.13 28.34
CA ALA A 180 6.04 -4.57 28.46
C ALA A 180 6.63 -5.37 27.27
N GLU A 181 6.59 -4.83 26.04
CA GLU A 181 7.26 -5.44 24.90
C GLU A 181 8.78 -5.47 25.07
N LEU A 182 9.37 -4.39 25.60
CA LEU A 182 10.80 -4.34 25.90
C LEU A 182 11.21 -5.43 26.89
N GLU A 183 10.43 -5.63 27.95
CA GLU A 183 10.66 -6.69 28.93
C GLU A 183 10.69 -8.08 28.27
N VAL A 184 9.68 -8.36 27.42
CA VAL A 184 9.63 -9.63 26.66
C VAL A 184 10.84 -9.77 25.75
N LEU A 185 11.25 -8.69 25.05
CA LEU A 185 12.42 -8.70 24.18
C LEU A 185 13.71 -9.00 24.99
N LEU A 186 13.87 -8.38 26.16
CA LEU A 186 15.01 -8.62 27.06
C LEU A 186 15.07 -10.06 27.53
N GLU A 187 13.94 -10.65 27.95
CA GLU A 187 13.89 -12.06 28.36
C GLU A 187 14.25 -13.01 27.22
N GLU A 188 13.63 -12.85 26.05
CA GLU A 188 13.89 -13.74 24.90
C GLU A 188 15.31 -13.56 24.37
N SER A 189 15.85 -12.34 24.40
CA SER A 189 17.25 -12.07 24.04
C SER A 189 18.22 -12.70 25.03
N SER A 190 17.93 -12.68 26.33
CA SER A 190 18.70 -13.37 27.37
C SER A 190 18.71 -14.88 27.13
N ARG A 191 17.58 -15.47 26.77
CA ARG A 191 17.50 -16.91 26.41
C ARG A 191 18.27 -17.21 25.13
N ALA A 192 18.17 -16.34 24.12
CA ALA A 192 18.85 -16.47 22.85
C ALA A 192 20.37 -16.36 22.97
N SER A 193 20.87 -15.50 23.87
CA SER A 193 22.32 -15.33 24.11
C SER A 193 23.00 -16.60 24.64
N ARG A 194 22.29 -17.42 25.42
CA ARG A 194 22.79 -18.75 25.86
C ARG A 194 23.00 -19.74 24.71
N ARG A 195 22.41 -19.43 23.54
CA ARG A 195 22.58 -20.21 22.30
C ARG A 195 23.52 -19.53 21.30
N GLY A 196 24.29 -18.54 21.75
CA GLY A 196 25.26 -17.82 20.92
C GLY A 196 24.64 -16.77 19.99
N ILE A 197 23.36 -16.40 20.18
CA ILE A 197 22.73 -15.34 19.39
C ILE A 197 23.10 -13.99 20.00
N ALA A 198 23.62 -13.08 19.18
CA ALA A 198 24.02 -11.75 19.62
C ALA A 198 22.80 -10.89 20.03
N ALA A 199 23.03 -9.96 20.95
CA ALA A 199 22.00 -9.00 21.36
C ALA A 199 21.44 -8.23 20.13
N PRO A 200 20.12 -8.12 19.99
CA PRO A 200 19.49 -7.46 18.84
C PRO A 200 19.70 -5.95 18.86
N ALA A 201 19.78 -5.36 17.68
CA ALA A 201 19.66 -3.93 17.53
C ALA A 201 18.20 -3.52 17.81
N THR A 202 18.03 -2.49 18.63
CA THR A 202 16.72 -2.08 19.15
C THR A 202 16.56 -0.57 19.05
N ALA A 203 15.36 -0.13 18.71
CA ALA A 203 14.91 1.25 18.77
C ALA A 203 13.60 1.33 19.56
N ILE A 204 13.30 2.46 20.16
CA ILE A 204 11.97 2.74 20.67
C ILE A 204 11.23 3.57 19.62
N ARG A 205 9.99 3.19 19.32
CA ARG A 205 9.08 4.02 18.56
C ARG A 205 8.50 5.07 19.46
N VAL A 206 8.83 6.32 19.17
CA VAL A 206 8.33 7.47 19.89
C VAL A 206 7.16 8.12 19.16
N ASN A 207 6.25 8.67 19.92
CA ASN A 207 5.18 9.51 19.39
C ASN A 207 5.65 10.98 19.41
N PRO A 208 5.91 11.60 18.25
CA PRO A 208 6.38 12.97 18.22
C PRO A 208 5.26 14.01 18.41
N ASP A 209 4.03 13.58 18.70
CA ASP A 209 2.87 14.44 18.91
C ASP A 209 2.69 15.51 17.82
N VAL A 210 2.63 15.06 16.58
CA VAL A 210 2.42 15.89 15.40
C VAL A 210 1.08 15.56 14.76
N ALA A 211 0.26 16.57 14.53
CA ALA A 211 -1.00 16.42 13.80
C ALA A 211 -0.72 16.20 12.30
N ALA A 212 -0.78 14.97 11.86
CA ALA A 212 -0.47 14.60 10.47
C ALA A 212 -1.60 14.91 9.47
N GLY A 213 -2.80 15.27 9.94
CA GLY A 213 -4.01 15.32 9.11
C GLY A 213 -4.44 13.93 8.64
N GLY A 214 -5.56 13.84 7.96
CA GLY A 214 -6.06 12.57 7.40
C GLY A 214 -7.22 11.95 8.17
N HIS A 215 -7.61 10.73 7.77
CA HIS A 215 -8.75 10.03 8.37
C HIS A 215 -8.42 9.57 9.81
N PRO A 216 -9.33 9.74 10.80
CA PRO A 216 -9.06 9.38 12.20
C PRO A 216 -8.53 7.96 12.41
N HIS A 217 -9.01 6.97 11.64
CA HIS A 217 -8.59 5.57 11.77
C HIS A 217 -7.18 5.26 11.21
N ILE A 218 -6.51 6.19 10.52
CA ILE A 218 -5.17 6.01 9.96
C ILE A 218 -4.15 7.04 10.45
N SER A 219 -4.52 7.87 11.42
CA SER A 219 -3.62 8.75 12.16
C SER A 219 -2.93 7.98 13.29
N THR A 220 -1.63 8.20 13.53
CA THR A 220 -0.84 7.45 14.52
C THR A 220 0.07 8.34 15.37
N GLY A 221 0.02 9.66 15.21
CA GLY A 221 0.96 10.61 15.81
C GLY A 221 0.47 11.39 17.03
N ARG A 222 -0.66 11.02 17.65
CA ARG A 222 -1.24 11.73 18.81
C ARG A 222 -1.14 10.90 20.07
N HIS A 223 -1.15 11.56 21.24
CA HIS A 223 -1.03 10.91 22.55
C HIS A 223 -2.11 9.88 22.89
N ASP A 224 -3.29 10.00 22.28
CA ASP A 224 -4.42 9.08 22.48
C ASP A 224 -4.41 7.84 21.59
N HIS A 225 -3.35 7.65 20.79
CA HIS A 225 -3.23 6.49 19.91
C HIS A 225 -2.44 5.34 20.57
N LYS A 226 -2.78 4.10 20.21
CA LYS A 226 -2.15 2.87 20.75
C LYS A 226 -0.68 2.68 20.37
N PHE A 227 -0.08 3.56 19.55
CA PHE A 227 1.22 3.37 18.94
C PHE A 227 2.31 4.17 19.62
N GLY A 228 3.44 3.50 19.89
CA GLY A 228 4.65 4.11 20.41
C GLY A 228 4.53 4.62 21.84
N LEU A 229 5.63 5.15 22.36
CA LEU A 229 5.76 5.75 23.69
C LEU A 229 5.85 7.27 23.58
N ASP A 230 5.44 7.99 24.61
CA ASP A 230 5.80 9.40 24.73
C ASP A 230 7.31 9.56 24.94
N TRP A 231 7.80 10.80 24.76
CA TRP A 231 9.24 11.04 24.83
C TRP A 231 9.81 10.84 26.24
N ALA A 232 9.07 11.16 27.28
CA ALA A 232 9.56 11.05 28.67
C ALA A 232 9.79 9.58 29.04
N ASP A 233 8.81 8.72 28.74
CA ASP A 233 8.90 7.29 28.97
C ASP A 233 9.97 6.63 28.09
N ALA A 234 10.02 6.98 26.82
CA ALA A 234 11.05 6.46 25.92
C ALA A 234 12.45 6.81 26.42
N LYS A 235 12.69 8.07 26.82
CA LYS A 235 13.97 8.52 27.36
C LYS A 235 14.35 7.78 28.64
N ARG A 236 13.38 7.59 29.56
CA ARG A 236 13.58 6.81 30.80
C ARG A 236 14.06 5.39 30.47
N LEU A 237 13.42 4.71 29.52
CA LEU A 237 13.79 3.35 29.12
C LEU A 237 15.16 3.28 28.44
N TYR A 238 15.48 4.23 27.54
CA TYR A 238 16.82 4.32 26.96
C TYR A 238 17.91 4.42 28.03
N LEU A 239 17.69 5.24 29.05
CA LEU A 239 18.66 5.45 30.14
C LEU A 239 18.74 4.22 31.06
N ALA A 240 17.60 3.66 31.46
CA ALA A 240 17.53 2.48 32.33
C ALA A 240 18.27 1.26 31.74
N HIS A 241 18.16 1.08 30.43
CA HIS A 241 18.77 -0.07 29.75
C HIS A 241 20.00 0.29 28.91
N LYS A 242 20.67 1.44 29.18
CA LYS A 242 21.83 1.93 28.43
C LYS A 242 22.96 0.88 28.35
N ASN A 243 23.20 0.18 29.44
CA ASN A 243 24.29 -0.81 29.58
C ASN A 243 23.80 -2.26 29.50
N SER A 244 22.60 -2.50 28.94
CA SER A 244 22.06 -3.84 28.81
C SER A 244 22.97 -4.74 27.96
N LYS A 245 23.19 -5.99 28.42
CA LYS A 245 23.88 -7.01 27.65
C LYS A 245 22.96 -7.76 26.69
N HIS A 246 21.64 -7.57 26.83
CA HIS A 246 20.63 -8.33 26.10
C HIS A 246 20.01 -7.58 24.92
N ILE A 247 20.18 -6.26 24.84
CA ILE A 247 19.79 -5.43 23.69
C ILE A 247 20.90 -4.43 23.38
N ARG A 248 20.89 -3.87 22.20
CA ARG A 248 21.76 -2.76 21.79
C ARG A 248 20.92 -1.62 21.27
N TRP A 249 20.88 -0.52 21.98
CA TRP A 249 20.25 0.69 21.46
C TRP A 249 20.98 1.14 20.19
N ARG A 250 20.31 1.08 19.06
CA ARG A 250 20.89 1.44 17.76
C ARG A 250 20.06 2.45 16.98
N GLY A 251 18.82 2.69 17.39
CA GLY A 251 17.95 3.58 16.65
C GLY A 251 16.93 4.29 17.53
N ILE A 252 16.23 5.21 16.90
CA ILE A 252 14.98 5.80 17.34
C ILE A 252 14.02 5.76 16.16
N SER A 253 12.75 5.44 16.41
CA SER A 253 11.74 5.29 15.36
C SER A 253 10.54 6.19 15.61
N ALA A 254 9.89 6.67 14.54
CA ALA A 254 8.58 7.31 14.60
C ALA A 254 7.77 7.05 13.31
N HIS A 255 6.45 6.97 13.46
CA HIS A 255 5.54 6.89 12.32
C HIS A 255 4.30 7.73 12.64
N ILE A 256 4.09 8.82 11.91
CA ILE A 256 3.11 9.86 12.25
C ILE A 256 1.73 9.67 11.59
N GLY A 257 1.58 8.68 10.71
CA GLY A 257 0.31 8.41 10.06
C GLY A 257 0.42 7.88 8.64
N SER A 258 -0.70 7.81 7.97
CA SER A 258 -0.82 7.30 6.60
C SER A 258 -1.63 8.25 5.74
N GLN A 259 -1.38 8.28 4.42
CA GLN A 259 -2.02 9.18 3.46
C GLN A 259 -1.78 10.67 3.82
N ILE A 260 -0.55 11.00 4.17
CA ILE A 260 -0.15 12.38 4.45
C ILE A 260 0.20 13.04 3.12
N VAL A 261 -0.54 14.05 2.75
CA VAL A 261 -0.44 14.69 1.42
C VAL A 261 0.52 15.89 1.39
N ALA A 262 0.78 16.51 2.55
CA ALA A 262 1.64 17.69 2.70
C ALA A 262 2.95 17.36 3.42
N LEU A 263 4.01 18.13 3.14
CA LEU A 263 5.33 17.92 3.76
C LEU A 263 5.47 18.56 5.15
N GLY A 264 4.57 19.45 5.54
CA GLY A 264 4.63 20.14 6.85
C GLY A 264 4.76 19.17 8.03
N PRO A 265 3.79 18.25 8.22
CA PRO A 265 3.82 17.29 9.33
C PRO A 265 5.11 16.45 9.40
N PHE A 266 5.67 16.09 8.25
CA PHE A 266 6.95 15.36 8.20
C PHE A 266 8.11 16.22 8.70
N ARG A 267 8.16 17.52 8.35
CA ARG A 267 9.20 18.45 8.82
C ARG A 267 9.14 18.62 10.33
N ASP A 268 7.92 18.78 10.87
CA ASP A 268 7.71 18.97 12.31
C ASP A 268 8.12 17.72 13.09
N ALA A 269 7.71 16.54 12.64
CA ALA A 269 8.14 15.27 13.24
C ALA A 269 9.66 15.10 13.19
N PHE A 270 10.27 15.45 12.06
CA PHE A 270 11.71 15.34 11.88
C PHE A 270 12.48 16.27 12.83
N ALA A 271 12.01 17.51 13.01
CA ALA A 271 12.61 18.46 13.94
C ALA A 271 12.58 17.94 15.39
N ARG A 272 11.48 17.35 15.82
CA ARG A 272 11.38 16.71 17.15
C ARG A 272 12.31 15.52 17.29
N LEU A 273 12.33 14.62 16.30
CA LEU A 273 13.26 13.48 16.30
C LEU A 273 14.72 13.90 16.34
N ALA A 274 15.09 14.99 15.64
CA ALA A 274 16.43 15.53 15.69
C ALA A 274 16.82 16.01 17.08
N SER A 275 15.88 16.64 17.82
CA SER A 275 16.08 17.01 19.23
C SER A 275 16.30 15.77 20.10
N TYR A 276 15.46 14.75 19.96
CA TYR A 276 15.58 13.50 20.72
C TYR A 276 16.89 12.78 20.46
N VAL A 277 17.34 12.73 19.21
CA VAL A 277 18.65 12.19 18.82
C VAL A 277 19.78 12.93 19.53
N LYS A 278 19.72 14.27 19.59
CA LYS A 278 20.71 15.09 20.28
C LYS A 278 20.76 14.79 21.80
N GLU A 279 19.59 14.67 22.43
CA GLU A 279 19.50 14.34 23.85
C GLU A 279 20.06 12.94 24.16
N LEU A 280 19.71 11.93 23.36
CA LEU A 280 20.20 10.56 23.53
C LEU A 280 21.71 10.46 23.33
N ARG A 281 22.26 11.16 22.34
CA ARG A 281 23.71 11.24 22.13
C ARG A 281 24.42 11.92 23.29
N GLY A 282 23.86 13.03 23.82
CA GLY A 282 24.35 13.70 25.00
C GLY A 282 24.36 12.80 26.24
N ALA A 283 23.41 11.88 26.34
CA ALA A 283 23.38 10.84 27.37
C ALA A 283 24.31 9.66 27.10
N GLY A 284 25.08 9.67 26.01
CA GLY A 284 26.05 8.63 25.62
C GLY A 284 25.42 7.39 25.01
N ILE A 285 24.26 7.51 24.38
CA ILE A 285 23.61 6.42 23.63
C ILE A 285 24.05 6.49 22.16
N GLY A 286 24.72 5.43 21.68
CA GLY A 286 25.30 5.35 20.33
C GLY A 286 24.27 4.96 19.28
N LEU A 287 23.50 5.93 18.78
CA LEU A 287 22.53 5.71 17.71
C LEU A 287 23.22 5.55 16.35
N GLN A 288 22.71 4.63 15.54
CA GLN A 288 23.12 4.37 14.16
C GLN A 288 21.98 4.62 13.18
N TYR A 289 20.74 4.34 13.58
CA TYR A 289 19.56 4.39 12.74
C TYR A 289 18.60 5.47 13.18
N LEU A 290 18.03 6.18 12.23
CA LEU A 290 16.88 7.05 12.39
C LEU A 290 15.77 6.51 11.49
N ASP A 291 14.80 5.84 12.10
CA ASP A 291 13.64 5.33 11.39
C ASP A 291 12.51 6.36 11.44
N ILE A 292 12.16 6.91 10.28
CA ILE A 292 11.12 7.94 10.18
C ILE A 292 9.79 7.38 9.68
N GLY A 293 9.68 6.05 9.62
CA GLY A 293 8.48 5.36 9.17
C GLY A 293 8.12 5.64 7.71
N GLY A 294 6.86 5.52 7.42
CA GLY A 294 6.28 5.80 6.10
C GLY A 294 5.34 7.01 6.14
N GLY A 295 4.17 6.83 5.51
CA GLY A 295 3.08 7.79 5.63
C GLY A 295 2.85 8.65 4.41
N LEU A 296 3.82 8.82 3.50
CA LEU A 296 3.63 9.58 2.27
C LEU A 296 2.41 9.06 1.50
N GLY A 297 1.47 9.96 1.22
CA GLY A 297 0.24 9.68 0.53
C GLY A 297 0.43 9.41 -0.96
N THR A 298 -0.68 9.06 -1.60
CA THR A 298 -0.81 8.97 -3.05
C THR A 298 -2.09 9.66 -3.48
N ARG A 299 -2.13 10.10 -4.72
CA ARG A 299 -3.29 10.73 -5.32
C ARG A 299 -4.36 9.66 -5.61
N TYR A 300 -5.57 9.88 -5.16
CA TYR A 300 -6.74 9.06 -5.49
C TYR A 300 -7.68 9.81 -6.43
N THR A 301 -7.92 11.09 -6.20
CA THR A 301 -8.80 11.94 -6.98
C THR A 301 -8.07 13.20 -7.46
N ASN A 302 -8.55 14.38 -7.12
CA ASN A 302 -7.95 15.66 -7.52
C ASN A 302 -7.10 16.31 -6.41
N GLU A 303 -6.88 15.61 -5.28
CA GLU A 303 -6.04 16.14 -4.20
C GLU A 303 -4.58 16.37 -4.65
N LEU A 304 -4.02 17.47 -4.19
CA LEU A 304 -2.58 17.76 -4.35
C LEU A 304 -1.78 16.95 -3.32
N VAL A 305 -0.92 16.10 -3.80
CA VAL A 305 -0.04 15.25 -2.96
C VAL A 305 1.41 15.61 -3.23
N ALA A 306 2.21 15.73 -2.16
CA ALA A 306 3.64 15.92 -2.27
C ALA A 306 4.28 14.78 -3.09
N THR A 307 5.13 15.11 -4.05
CA THR A 307 5.81 14.11 -4.87
C THR A 307 6.82 13.31 -4.04
N ARG A 308 7.09 12.08 -4.45
CA ARG A 308 8.14 11.25 -3.86
C ARG A 308 9.50 11.94 -3.88
N ALA A 309 9.81 12.65 -4.97
CA ALA A 309 11.04 13.44 -5.11
C ALA A 309 11.15 14.57 -4.07
N ASN A 310 10.08 15.36 -3.89
CA ASN A 310 10.06 16.45 -2.91
C ASN A 310 10.15 15.91 -1.47
N TYR A 311 9.47 14.79 -1.19
CA TYR A 311 9.55 14.13 0.10
C TYR A 311 10.97 13.62 0.39
N ALA A 312 11.58 12.90 -0.55
CA ALA A 312 12.93 12.38 -0.41
C ALA A 312 13.97 13.51 -0.24
N ALA A 313 13.86 14.59 -1.02
CA ALA A 313 14.73 15.75 -0.89
C ALA A 313 14.59 16.45 0.49
N MET A 314 13.37 16.54 1.02
CA MET A 314 13.11 17.07 2.36
C MET A 314 13.79 16.19 3.42
N VAL A 315 13.60 14.86 3.34
CA VAL A 315 14.23 13.89 4.26
C VAL A 315 15.75 13.99 4.17
N ALA A 316 16.33 13.98 2.97
CA ALA A 316 17.76 14.05 2.79
C ALA A 316 18.37 15.30 3.43
N ARG A 317 17.72 16.47 3.25
CA ARG A 317 18.15 17.75 3.85
C ARG A 317 18.12 17.71 5.37
N ALA A 318 17.04 17.15 5.93
CA ALA A 318 16.85 17.11 7.38
C ALA A 318 17.77 16.08 8.07
N ALA A 319 18.04 14.94 7.41
CA ALA A 319 18.82 13.84 7.96
C ALA A 319 20.34 14.07 7.90
N LYS A 320 20.82 14.78 6.87
CA LYS A 320 22.25 14.99 6.61
C LYS A 320 23.03 15.49 7.83
N PRO A 321 22.55 16.50 8.60
CA PRO A 321 23.27 17.00 9.79
C PRO A 321 23.37 15.99 10.93
N LEU A 322 22.47 14.99 10.97
CA LEU A 322 22.44 14.00 12.04
C LEU A 322 23.48 12.89 11.84
N GLY A 323 23.94 12.65 10.60
CA GLY A 323 24.93 11.62 10.28
C GLY A 323 24.48 10.20 10.63
N LEU A 324 23.18 9.93 10.65
CA LEU A 324 22.60 8.64 10.93
C LEU A 324 22.19 7.95 9.61
N HIS A 325 22.12 6.62 9.64
CA HIS A 325 21.52 5.84 8.57
C HIS A 325 20.00 5.94 8.68
N VAL A 326 19.35 6.47 7.64
CA VAL A 326 17.91 6.69 7.62
C VAL A 326 17.19 5.43 7.14
N LEU A 327 16.19 5.01 7.91
CA LEU A 327 15.23 4.00 7.50
C LEU A 327 13.91 4.70 7.13
N LEU A 328 13.34 4.33 5.99
CA LEU A 328 12.01 4.76 5.57
C LEU A 328 11.15 3.52 5.33
N GLU A 329 9.88 3.59 5.72
CA GLU A 329 8.91 2.50 5.58
C GLU A 329 7.83 2.81 4.51
N PRO A 330 8.20 3.07 3.24
CA PRO A 330 7.20 3.36 2.21
C PRO A 330 6.42 2.10 1.88
N GLY A 331 5.09 2.22 1.83
CA GLY A 331 4.20 1.17 1.36
C GLY A 331 3.29 1.72 0.27
N ARG A 332 2.27 2.50 0.67
CA ARG A 332 1.29 3.12 -0.21
C ARG A 332 1.93 3.88 -1.38
N SER A 333 2.89 4.72 -1.11
CA SER A 333 3.56 5.56 -2.12
C SER A 333 4.31 4.76 -3.20
N ILE A 334 4.60 3.47 -2.95
CA ILE A 334 5.23 2.59 -3.95
C ILE A 334 4.18 1.82 -4.77
N VAL A 335 3.18 1.22 -4.12
CA VAL A 335 2.34 0.22 -4.81
C VAL A 335 0.92 0.70 -5.11
N ALA A 336 0.38 1.73 -4.44
CA ALA A 336 -1.02 2.10 -4.59
C ALA A 336 -1.39 2.46 -6.04
N ALA A 337 -0.71 3.43 -6.63
CA ALA A 337 -0.94 3.85 -8.01
C ALA A 337 -0.46 2.83 -9.06
N ALA A 338 0.31 1.83 -8.65
CA ALA A 338 0.77 0.77 -9.54
C ALA A 338 -0.29 -0.31 -9.79
N GLY A 339 -1.43 -0.28 -9.09
CA GLY A 339 -2.43 -1.35 -9.18
C GLY A 339 -3.86 -0.86 -9.37
N VAL A 340 -4.61 -1.65 -10.13
CA VAL A 340 -6.06 -1.52 -10.34
C VAL A 340 -6.76 -2.83 -9.98
N LEU A 341 -8.05 -2.75 -9.59
CA LEU A 341 -8.93 -3.90 -9.48
C LEU A 341 -9.88 -3.89 -10.68
N LEU A 342 -9.77 -4.89 -11.54
CA LEU A 342 -10.68 -5.12 -12.65
C LEU A 342 -11.94 -5.81 -12.12
N THR A 343 -13.10 -5.31 -12.55
CA THR A 343 -14.42 -5.84 -12.19
C THR A 343 -15.34 -5.82 -13.39
N ARG A 344 -16.33 -6.70 -13.41
CA ARG A 344 -17.32 -6.79 -14.50
C ARG A 344 -18.68 -6.36 -13.99
N VAL A 345 -19.40 -5.63 -14.79
CA VAL A 345 -20.80 -5.29 -14.54
C VAL A 345 -21.66 -6.54 -14.68
N ILE A 346 -22.37 -6.90 -13.62
CA ILE A 346 -23.32 -8.01 -13.61
C ILE A 346 -24.69 -7.50 -14.10
N TYR A 347 -25.18 -6.44 -13.46
CA TYR A 347 -26.48 -5.87 -13.74
C TYR A 347 -26.46 -4.33 -13.58
N THR A 348 -27.41 -3.70 -14.27
CA THR A 348 -27.86 -2.34 -13.95
C THR A 348 -29.31 -2.40 -13.48
N LYS A 349 -29.67 -1.61 -12.49
CA LYS A 349 -31.06 -1.54 -12.03
C LYS A 349 -31.41 -0.14 -11.58
N THR A 350 -32.68 0.21 -11.72
CA THR A 350 -33.25 1.46 -11.22
C THR A 350 -34.24 1.14 -10.09
N ASN A 351 -34.07 1.79 -8.95
CA ASN A 351 -35.02 1.74 -7.85
C ASN A 351 -35.55 3.14 -7.60
N ARG A 352 -36.81 3.39 -7.99
CA ARG A 352 -37.44 4.72 -8.04
C ARG A 352 -36.61 5.68 -8.93
N LYS A 353 -35.91 6.65 -8.33
CA LYS A 353 -35.08 7.64 -9.03
C LYS A 353 -33.57 7.36 -8.93
N LYS A 354 -33.20 6.26 -8.32
CA LYS A 354 -31.79 5.92 -8.08
C LYS A 354 -31.34 4.79 -8.99
N GLU A 355 -30.27 5.01 -9.71
CA GLU A 355 -29.64 4.03 -10.59
C GLU A 355 -28.47 3.34 -9.87
N PHE A 356 -28.34 2.03 -10.07
CA PHE A 356 -27.30 1.18 -9.53
C PHE A 356 -26.58 0.42 -10.65
N VAL A 357 -25.26 0.36 -10.55
CA VAL A 357 -24.39 -0.52 -11.33
C VAL A 357 -23.87 -1.57 -10.38
N VAL A 358 -24.32 -2.81 -10.54
CA VAL A 358 -23.90 -3.95 -9.72
C VAL A 358 -22.72 -4.63 -10.40
N VAL A 359 -21.59 -4.73 -9.71
CA VAL A 359 -20.36 -5.34 -10.23
C VAL A 359 -20.04 -6.64 -9.49
N ASP A 360 -19.14 -7.47 -10.05
CA ASP A 360 -18.74 -8.74 -9.45
C ASP A 360 -17.68 -8.60 -8.35
N ALA A 361 -16.95 -7.49 -8.28
CA ALA A 361 -16.14 -7.15 -7.11
C ALA A 361 -17.02 -6.67 -5.95
N ALA A 362 -16.56 -6.87 -4.71
CA ALA A 362 -17.29 -6.48 -3.52
C ALA A 362 -16.36 -5.92 -2.43
N MET A 363 -16.96 -5.47 -1.31
CA MET A 363 -16.18 -4.99 -0.16
C MET A 363 -15.19 -6.03 0.38
N ASN A 364 -15.44 -7.32 0.20
CA ASN A 364 -14.50 -8.37 0.54
C ASN A 364 -13.25 -8.39 -0.35
N ASP A 365 -13.34 -7.84 -1.57
CA ASP A 365 -12.21 -7.72 -2.51
C ASP A 365 -11.46 -6.40 -2.33
N LEU A 366 -12.16 -5.29 -2.03
CA LEU A 366 -11.58 -3.98 -1.73
C LEU A 366 -12.37 -3.31 -0.59
N MET A 367 -11.94 -3.52 0.64
CA MET A 367 -12.64 -3.08 1.85
C MET A 367 -12.58 -1.56 2.08
N ARG A 368 -11.62 -0.87 1.50
CA ARG A 368 -11.31 0.53 1.83
C ARG A 368 -12.47 1.52 1.65
N PRO A 369 -13.32 1.44 0.62
CA PRO A 369 -14.51 2.28 0.52
C PRO A 369 -15.48 2.08 1.70
N ALA A 370 -15.76 0.84 2.07
CA ALA A 370 -16.66 0.52 3.18
C ALA A 370 -16.08 0.89 4.55
N LEU A 371 -14.78 0.59 4.78
CA LEU A 371 -14.13 0.76 6.10
C LEU A 371 -13.71 2.21 6.38
N TYR A 372 -13.21 2.92 5.37
CA TYR A 372 -12.61 4.25 5.52
C TYR A 372 -13.36 5.35 4.76
N GLY A 373 -14.42 5.03 4.03
CA GLY A 373 -15.05 5.96 3.09
C GLY A 373 -14.06 6.43 2.01
N ALA A 374 -13.07 5.59 1.67
CA ALA A 374 -12.05 5.93 0.70
C ALA A 374 -12.64 5.96 -0.71
N THR A 375 -12.36 7.04 -1.44
CA THR A 375 -12.75 7.15 -2.84
C THR A 375 -11.70 6.50 -3.73
N HIS A 376 -12.13 5.55 -4.55
CA HIS A 376 -11.35 4.98 -5.63
C HIS A 376 -12.04 5.34 -6.94
N PRO A 377 -11.41 6.10 -7.86
CA PRO A 377 -12.00 6.38 -9.17
C PRO A 377 -12.31 5.08 -9.90
N ILE A 378 -13.40 5.08 -10.66
CA ILE A 378 -13.80 3.94 -11.48
C ILE A 378 -14.00 4.43 -12.90
N THR A 379 -13.38 3.74 -13.87
CA THR A 379 -13.56 3.98 -15.30
C THR A 379 -13.91 2.69 -16.02
N ARG A 380 -14.50 2.81 -17.19
CA ARG A 380 -14.49 1.71 -18.17
C ARG A 380 -13.05 1.41 -18.58
N VAL A 381 -12.81 0.21 -19.11
CA VAL A 381 -11.52 -0.13 -19.75
C VAL A 381 -11.56 0.12 -21.25
N THR A 382 -12.73 0.44 -21.81
CA THR A 382 -12.93 0.84 -23.21
C THR A 382 -13.73 2.13 -23.29
N ARG A 383 -13.43 3.01 -24.25
CA ARG A 383 -14.16 4.26 -24.49
C ARG A 383 -14.25 4.55 -26.00
N GLY A 384 -15.26 5.32 -26.45
CA GLY A 384 -15.34 5.81 -27.83
C GLY A 384 -14.23 6.81 -28.14
N ALA A 385 -13.79 6.89 -29.40
CA ALA A 385 -12.83 7.90 -29.82
C ALA A 385 -13.41 9.30 -29.64
N GLY A 386 -12.61 10.22 -29.16
CA GLY A 386 -13.03 11.61 -28.95
C GLY A 386 -13.89 11.85 -27.71
N SER A 387 -14.08 10.85 -26.84
CA SER A 387 -14.73 11.03 -25.55
C SER A 387 -13.84 11.73 -24.51
N GLU A 388 -12.82 12.44 -24.97
CA GLU A 388 -12.07 13.37 -24.14
C GLU A 388 -13.05 14.46 -23.66
N HIS A 389 -13.47 14.33 -22.40
CA HIS A 389 -14.13 15.38 -21.60
C HIS A 389 -15.24 16.19 -22.29
N ALA A 390 -16.21 15.51 -22.90
CA ALA A 390 -17.44 16.20 -23.24
C ALA A 390 -18.25 16.48 -21.96
N THR A 391 -17.81 17.42 -21.17
CA THR A 391 -18.69 18.16 -20.25
C THR A 391 -19.71 18.90 -21.12
N ARG A 392 -20.81 18.25 -21.45
CA ARG A 392 -21.96 18.95 -22.02
C ARG A 392 -22.49 19.87 -20.93
N VAL A 393 -22.14 21.14 -21.06
CA VAL A 393 -22.68 22.23 -20.24
C VAL A 393 -24.19 22.19 -20.40
N GLY A 394 -24.94 21.95 -19.31
CA GLY A 394 -26.41 22.10 -19.26
C GLY A 394 -27.24 20.82 -19.12
N VAL A 395 -26.66 19.60 -19.18
CA VAL A 395 -27.42 18.36 -18.90
C VAL A 395 -27.17 17.94 -17.47
N ARG A 396 -28.20 17.76 -16.65
CA ARG A 396 -28.10 17.26 -15.28
C ARG A 396 -27.68 15.79 -15.36
N ALA A 397 -26.43 15.50 -15.05
CA ALA A 397 -25.88 14.16 -15.05
C ALA A 397 -26.74 13.20 -14.20
N ALA A 398 -27.13 12.07 -14.76
CA ALA A 398 -27.71 11.00 -13.97
C ALA A 398 -26.65 10.47 -12.99
N ARG A 399 -27.02 10.24 -11.73
CA ARG A 399 -26.13 9.80 -10.66
C ARG A 399 -26.38 8.34 -10.34
N VAL A 400 -25.29 7.55 -10.23
CA VAL A 400 -25.36 6.11 -9.93
C VAL A 400 -24.59 5.77 -8.67
N ASP A 401 -25.02 4.70 -7.99
CA ASP A 401 -24.20 3.99 -7.04
C ASP A 401 -23.57 2.77 -7.73
N ILE A 402 -22.24 2.59 -7.54
CA ILE A 402 -21.53 1.40 -7.98
C ILE A 402 -21.35 0.50 -6.77
N VAL A 403 -21.99 -0.67 -6.81
CA VAL A 403 -22.18 -1.56 -5.67
C VAL A 403 -21.71 -2.98 -5.97
N GLY A 404 -21.24 -3.68 -4.96
CA GLY A 404 -20.93 -5.11 -5.04
C GLY A 404 -22.11 -6.00 -4.69
N PRO A 405 -21.92 -7.33 -4.75
CA PRO A 405 -22.95 -8.34 -4.47
C PRO A 405 -22.99 -8.83 -3.02
N VAL A 406 -22.21 -8.27 -2.10
CA VAL A 406 -22.28 -8.64 -0.69
C VAL A 406 -23.57 -8.14 -0.07
N CYS A 407 -24.17 -8.94 0.81
CA CYS A 407 -25.49 -8.68 1.40
C CYS A 407 -25.40 -7.61 2.51
N GLU A 408 -24.79 -6.46 2.20
CA GLU A 408 -24.68 -5.29 3.08
C GLU A 408 -24.85 -3.98 2.32
N THR A 409 -25.54 -3.02 2.94
CA THR A 409 -25.65 -1.65 2.40
C THR A 409 -24.29 -0.93 2.31
N GLY A 410 -23.30 -1.39 3.07
CA GLY A 410 -21.91 -0.92 3.06
C GLY A 410 -21.13 -1.35 1.82
N ASP A 411 -21.59 -2.34 1.08
CA ASP A 411 -20.92 -2.83 -0.13
C ASP A 411 -21.16 -1.89 -1.31
N CYS A 412 -20.53 -0.73 -1.23
CA CYS A 412 -20.65 0.35 -2.20
C CYS A 412 -19.28 0.99 -2.43
N PHE A 413 -18.82 0.95 -3.66
CA PHE A 413 -17.54 1.55 -4.06
C PHE A 413 -17.66 3.06 -4.26
N LEU A 414 -18.74 3.53 -4.92
CA LEU A 414 -19.00 4.94 -5.17
C LEU A 414 -20.50 5.21 -5.02
N ARG A 415 -20.84 6.33 -4.37
CA ARG A 415 -22.20 6.82 -4.21
C ARG A 415 -22.39 8.12 -4.98
N ASP A 416 -23.60 8.28 -5.55
CA ASP A 416 -24.00 9.49 -6.26
C ASP A 416 -22.95 9.94 -7.30
N TRP A 417 -22.37 8.98 -8.02
CA TRP A 417 -21.35 9.22 -9.03
C TRP A 417 -21.98 9.78 -10.29
N PRO A 418 -21.47 10.88 -10.88
CA PRO A 418 -22.05 11.43 -12.10
C PRO A 418 -21.80 10.50 -13.29
N LEU A 419 -22.86 10.17 -14.04
CA LEU A 419 -22.78 9.33 -15.25
C LEU A 419 -22.03 10.00 -16.40
N ASP A 420 -21.93 11.34 -16.41
CA ASP A 420 -21.17 12.11 -17.41
C ASP A 420 -19.66 12.12 -17.12
N GLY A 421 -19.24 11.42 -16.08
CA GLY A 421 -17.84 11.18 -15.78
C GLY A 421 -17.24 10.16 -16.76
N PRO A 422 -16.20 9.45 -16.32
CA PRO A 422 -15.45 8.48 -17.12
C PRO A 422 -16.28 7.30 -17.63
N LEU A 423 -17.51 7.12 -17.15
CA LEU A 423 -18.40 6.07 -17.62
C LEU A 423 -19.18 6.46 -18.87
N GLY A 424 -19.25 7.75 -19.24
CA GLY A 424 -19.90 8.25 -20.48
C GLY A 424 -21.36 7.80 -20.63
N GLU A 425 -21.70 7.16 -21.74
CA GLU A 425 -23.01 6.55 -21.98
C GLU A 425 -23.39 5.48 -20.93
N LYS A 426 -24.66 5.08 -20.86
CA LYS A 426 -25.16 4.05 -19.92
C LYS A 426 -24.25 2.81 -19.91
N VAL A 427 -23.79 2.45 -18.72
CA VAL A 427 -23.05 1.21 -18.49
C VAL A 427 -23.96 0.01 -18.75
N ARG A 428 -23.43 -1.02 -19.38
CA ARG A 428 -24.16 -2.24 -19.74
C ARG A 428 -23.61 -3.45 -18.98
N PRO A 429 -24.44 -4.49 -18.79
CA PRO A 429 -23.94 -5.80 -18.36
C PRO A 429 -22.75 -6.26 -19.21
N ASP A 430 -21.86 -7.03 -18.62
CA ASP A 430 -20.62 -7.57 -19.17
C ASP A 430 -19.48 -6.55 -19.44
N GLU A 431 -19.73 -5.25 -19.33
CA GLU A 431 -18.65 -4.27 -19.42
C GLU A 431 -17.63 -4.44 -18.28
N VAL A 432 -16.36 -4.27 -18.61
CA VAL A 432 -15.26 -4.31 -17.65
C VAL A 432 -14.95 -2.89 -17.17
N LEU A 433 -14.83 -2.75 -15.87
CA LEU A 433 -14.46 -1.51 -15.20
C LEU A 433 -13.12 -1.69 -14.48
N ALA A 434 -12.36 -0.60 -14.36
CA ALA A 434 -11.14 -0.51 -13.55
C ALA A 434 -11.40 0.35 -12.32
N ILE A 435 -11.19 -0.20 -11.13
CA ILE A 435 -11.16 0.52 -9.86
C ILE A 435 -9.68 0.90 -9.60
N TRP A 436 -9.39 2.20 -9.64
CA TRP A 436 -8.04 2.71 -9.67
C TRP A 436 -7.37 2.80 -8.29
N THR A 437 -6.03 2.89 -8.30
CA THR A 437 -5.20 3.10 -7.10
C THR A 437 -5.43 2.02 -6.04
N ALA A 438 -5.70 0.79 -6.48
CA ALA A 438 -6.03 -0.35 -5.63
C ALA A 438 -4.80 -1.20 -5.22
N GLY A 439 -3.59 -0.80 -5.61
CA GLY A 439 -2.37 -1.59 -5.40
C GLY A 439 -1.91 -1.71 -3.95
N ALA A 440 -2.31 -0.77 -3.06
CA ALA A 440 -1.99 -0.81 -1.63
C ALA A 440 -3.24 -1.02 -0.79
N TYR A 441 -3.15 -1.90 0.22
CA TYR A 441 -4.25 -2.18 1.15
C TYR A 441 -5.55 -2.62 0.44
N GLY A 442 -5.42 -3.18 -0.77
CA GLY A 442 -6.47 -3.87 -1.49
C GLY A 442 -6.41 -5.36 -1.14
N MET A 443 -5.65 -6.14 -1.91
CA MET A 443 -5.53 -7.59 -1.70
C MET A 443 -5.09 -7.98 -0.28
N SER A 444 -4.29 -7.17 0.42
CA SER A 444 -3.86 -7.45 1.79
C SER A 444 -4.99 -7.37 2.84
N GLN A 445 -6.12 -6.74 2.52
CA GLN A 445 -7.30 -6.63 3.37
C GLN A 445 -8.49 -7.47 2.88
N THR A 446 -8.30 -8.32 1.86
CA THR A 446 -9.37 -9.18 1.34
C THR A 446 -9.80 -10.23 2.36
N SER A 447 -11.05 -10.62 2.29
CA SER A 447 -11.65 -11.66 3.12
C SER A 447 -12.49 -12.62 2.28
N ASN A 448 -13.00 -13.67 2.92
CA ASN A 448 -13.96 -14.59 2.33
C ASN A 448 -15.40 -14.31 2.78
N TYR A 449 -15.71 -13.06 3.11
CA TYR A 449 -17.04 -12.67 3.53
C TYR A 449 -18.11 -13.08 2.51
N ASN A 450 -19.27 -13.52 2.96
CA ASN A 450 -20.32 -14.20 2.19
C ASN A 450 -19.81 -15.41 1.38
N ALA A 451 -18.78 -16.13 1.88
CA ALA A 451 -18.14 -17.27 1.21
C ALA A 451 -17.68 -16.96 -0.22
N ARG A 452 -17.21 -15.72 -0.47
CA ARG A 452 -16.66 -15.30 -1.76
C ARG A 452 -15.17 -15.64 -1.83
N CYS A 453 -14.77 -16.19 -2.98
CA CYS A 453 -13.37 -16.52 -3.25
C CYS A 453 -12.54 -15.24 -3.47
N ARG A 454 -11.35 -15.17 -2.88
CA ARG A 454 -10.42 -14.06 -3.13
C ARG A 454 -10.00 -13.99 -4.59
N PRO A 455 -9.80 -12.78 -5.15
CA PRO A 455 -9.48 -12.57 -6.55
C PRO A 455 -8.07 -13.06 -6.93
N ALA A 456 -7.83 -13.19 -8.24
CA ALA A 456 -6.50 -13.39 -8.78
C ALA A 456 -5.66 -12.11 -8.67
N GLU A 457 -4.33 -12.26 -8.70
CA GLU A 457 -3.39 -11.15 -8.86
C GLU A 457 -2.50 -11.39 -10.08
N VAL A 458 -2.37 -10.39 -10.94
CA VAL A 458 -1.59 -10.42 -12.18
C VAL A 458 -0.58 -9.27 -12.17
N LEU A 459 0.67 -9.57 -12.53
CA LEU A 459 1.74 -8.59 -12.72
C LEU A 459 2.01 -8.41 -14.20
N VAL A 460 2.08 -7.16 -14.64
CA VAL A 460 2.50 -6.80 -15.99
C VAL A 460 3.97 -6.38 -15.97
N ASP A 461 4.71 -6.89 -16.92
CA ASP A 461 6.09 -6.49 -17.25
C ASP A 461 6.18 -6.25 -18.75
N SER A 462 6.20 -5.00 -19.16
CA SER A 462 6.21 -4.55 -20.56
C SER A 462 5.00 -5.08 -21.34
N HIS A 463 5.15 -6.15 -22.11
CA HIS A 463 4.09 -6.76 -22.92
C HIS A 463 3.65 -8.13 -22.41
N ARG A 464 4.07 -8.52 -21.20
CA ARG A 464 3.81 -9.85 -20.64
C ARG A 464 3.01 -9.76 -19.35
N THR A 465 2.07 -10.68 -19.20
CA THR A 465 1.36 -10.90 -17.95
C THR A 465 1.94 -12.10 -17.21
N LYS A 466 1.95 -12.01 -15.90
CA LYS A 466 2.30 -13.14 -15.03
C LYS A 466 1.24 -13.26 -13.94
N LEU A 467 0.60 -14.42 -13.84
CA LEU A 467 -0.25 -14.76 -12.70
C LEU A 467 0.65 -14.88 -11.46
N ILE A 468 0.46 -14.00 -10.47
CA ILE A 468 1.27 -13.97 -9.24
C ILE A 468 0.49 -14.44 -8.00
N ARG A 469 -0.82 -14.62 -8.14
CA ARG A 469 -1.70 -15.32 -7.20
C ARG A 469 -2.87 -15.91 -7.98
N ARG A 470 -3.14 -17.19 -7.77
CA ARG A 470 -4.33 -17.84 -8.32
C ARG A 470 -5.58 -17.33 -7.60
N ARG A 471 -6.69 -17.21 -8.33
CA ARG A 471 -8.02 -17.05 -7.72
C ARG A 471 -8.30 -18.23 -6.80
N GLU A 472 -8.88 -17.99 -5.64
CA GLU A 472 -9.38 -19.06 -4.79
C GLU A 472 -10.52 -19.83 -5.50
N THR A 473 -10.61 -21.09 -5.19
CA THR A 473 -11.72 -21.96 -5.58
C THR A 473 -12.63 -22.20 -4.38
N ARG A 474 -13.83 -22.73 -4.62
CA ARG A 474 -14.74 -23.13 -3.54
C ARG A 474 -14.11 -24.18 -2.59
N LYS A 475 -13.16 -25.00 -3.08
CA LYS A 475 -12.41 -25.94 -2.24
C LYS A 475 -11.49 -25.23 -1.25
N ASP A 476 -10.90 -24.09 -1.68
CA ASP A 476 -10.02 -23.29 -0.80
C ASP A 476 -10.80 -22.69 0.38
N LEU A 477 -12.10 -22.39 0.22
CA LEU A 477 -12.95 -21.88 1.30
C LEU A 477 -13.12 -22.88 2.46
N LEU A 478 -13.13 -24.17 2.13
CA LEU A 478 -13.35 -25.25 3.10
C LEU A 478 -12.06 -25.92 3.58
N ARG A 479 -10.90 -25.39 3.17
CA ARG A 479 -9.61 -26.03 3.39
C ARG A 479 -9.28 -26.30 4.86
N HIS A 480 -9.79 -25.48 5.75
CA HIS A 480 -9.52 -25.55 7.19
C HIS A 480 -10.75 -25.96 8.01
N ASP A 481 -11.89 -26.23 7.35
CA ASP A 481 -13.08 -26.66 8.03
C ASP A 481 -12.94 -28.14 8.41
N VAL A 482 -13.29 -28.46 9.65
CA VAL A 482 -13.35 -29.83 10.17
C VAL A 482 -14.82 -30.19 10.32
N ARG A 483 -15.23 -31.32 9.71
CA ARG A 483 -16.55 -31.90 9.96
C ARG A 483 -16.55 -32.52 11.34
N GLY A 484 -17.44 -32.03 12.19
CA GLY A 484 -17.67 -32.61 13.54
C GLY A 484 -18.25 -34.00 13.51
#